data_ff12e2591187ba665e5e3d1d264c93bd
#
_entry.id   ff12e2591187ba665e5e3d1d264c93bd
#
_cell.length_a   1.000
_cell.length_b   1.000
_cell.length_c   1.000
_cell.angle_alpha   90.00
_cell.angle_beta   90.00
_cell.angle_gamma   90.00
#
_symmetry.space_group_name_H-M   'P 1'
#
loop_
_entity.id
_entity.type
_entity.pdbx_description
1 polymer ?
#
loop_
_entity_poly.entity_id
_entity_poly.type
_entity_poly.pdbx_seq_one_letter_code
_entity_poly.pdbx_strand_id
1 'polypeptide(L)'
;MLALTAVLVLVAAGCGGGGKKSSGGNNTTGNGGKTYPLLRLAFDAPDYMDPGLYYTVAAYQVDNYVWTGLMGYKHASGPAGAELVPYLAESMPTISADGKDLKFKLRANLKYSDGSAVKASDFRYTIERDFKMDSPGVGFFSAITGVSGAKGFATTKKGHISGIITDDAARTIEVKLDHPEGDILYIFALEFAHFVPAGTPATDQSTHPIPSTGPYMLQDYVPNRSFTLVRNPNFNNQIPTMPSGAPDKVTAKILTDPVASYQSVVSGKSDYDYNQVPNDRLPEAQSKYKDQLKFYTNANTWYYFLNNKIPPFNNLKARQAVEYAIDRQAIVSGPFGGLGRPTQNFLPPGYPQYKKITDYTFDLAKAKQLVQQSGTAGASVDVYGTNEEPAKGSIEYLAGQLTKIGYKPKLHLLAHGVYFQTIGNQATKAQAGHTDWYQDYPHPLDWFDVLLNGNRITQTHNNNPGNVNVKSVDNEIEALKKVTDITPAVNARWAKVDRDLMVTYATTVPYLNRSSTDFFSTKMDMSCYSFSVVLYWDWGLSCQK
;
A
#
# COMPACT_ATOMS: atom_id res chain seq x y z
N MET A 1 -11.40 52.96 31.94
CA MET A 1 -10.44 54.08 31.88
C MET A 1 -9.18 53.62 31.16
N LEU A 2 -8.96 54.26 30.04
CA LEU A 2 -7.70 54.69 29.37
C LEU A 2 -6.69 53.55 29.01
N ALA A 3 -6.05 53.54 27.88
CA ALA A 3 -6.16 54.26 26.59
C ALA A 3 -5.31 53.50 25.54
N LEU A 4 -5.77 53.60 24.31
CA LEU A 4 -5.03 53.33 23.07
C LEU A 4 -3.67 54.04 23.01
N THR A 5 -2.67 53.42 22.34
CA THR A 5 -1.80 54.19 21.46
C THR A 5 -1.33 53.33 20.28
N ALA A 6 -1.76 53.69 19.10
CA ALA A 6 -1.27 53.25 17.81
C ALA A 6 -0.03 54.08 17.43
N VAL A 7 0.98 53.42 16.82
CA VAL A 7 2.04 54.12 16.10
C VAL A 7 2.11 53.59 14.66
N LEU A 8 1.66 54.43 13.75
CA LEU A 8 1.94 54.38 12.29
C LEU A 8 3.34 54.90 12.03
N VAL A 9 4.14 54.20 11.25
CA VAL A 9 5.31 54.78 10.56
C VAL A 9 5.19 54.47 9.07
N LEU A 10 4.92 55.50 8.32
CA LEU A 10 5.12 55.59 6.85
C LEU A 10 6.61 55.91 6.60
N VAL A 11 7.24 55.22 5.68
CA VAL A 11 8.39 55.76 4.94
C VAL A 11 8.28 55.39 3.47
N ALA A 12 8.58 56.36 2.69
CA ALA A 12 8.32 56.57 1.28
C ALA A 12 9.21 55.82 0.31
N ALA A 13 8.76 55.87 -0.93
CA ALA A 13 9.23 55.37 -2.20
C ALA A 13 10.69 55.75 -2.56
N GLY A 14 11.33 54.80 -3.27
CA GLY A 14 12.50 55.05 -4.09
C GLY A 14 12.40 54.24 -5.38
N CYS A 15 12.19 54.92 -6.52
CA CYS A 15 12.18 54.37 -7.87
C CYS A 15 13.58 54.01 -8.38
N GLY A 16 13.67 52.95 -9.19
CA GLY A 16 14.81 52.83 -10.12
C GLY A 16 15.00 51.44 -10.70
N GLY A 17 14.47 51.18 -11.89
CA GLY A 17 15.20 50.62 -13.02
C GLY A 17 15.23 49.13 -13.31
N GLY A 18 14.64 48.74 -14.42
CA GLY A 18 15.16 47.66 -15.27
C GLY A 18 14.51 46.28 -15.17
N GLY A 19 13.34 46.10 -15.78
CA GLY A 19 12.68 44.82 -15.93
C GLY A 19 13.36 43.87 -16.91
N LYS A 20 13.55 42.62 -16.51
CA LYS A 20 13.50 41.47 -17.40
C LYS A 20 12.41 40.53 -16.86
N LYS A 21 11.34 40.41 -17.63
CA LYS A 21 10.32 39.36 -17.41
C LYS A 21 10.99 38.01 -17.65
N SER A 22 11.26 37.27 -16.63
CA SER A 22 11.49 35.83 -16.73
C SER A 22 10.13 35.14 -16.59
N SER A 23 9.71 34.49 -17.65
CA SER A 23 8.59 33.57 -17.62
C SER A 23 8.92 32.42 -16.64
N GLY A 24 8.35 32.49 -15.44
CA GLY A 24 8.48 31.44 -14.43
C GLY A 24 7.63 30.22 -14.82
N GLY A 25 8.22 29.22 -15.43
CA GLY A 25 7.68 27.88 -15.41
C GLY A 25 7.87 27.34 -13.98
N ASN A 26 6.79 27.02 -13.30
CA ASN A 26 6.82 26.28 -12.04
C ASN A 26 7.27 24.85 -12.33
N ASN A 27 8.57 24.59 -12.35
CA ASN A 27 9.11 23.24 -12.26
C ASN A 27 9.01 22.81 -10.80
N THR A 28 8.01 21.99 -10.48
CA THR A 28 7.92 21.29 -9.19
C THR A 28 8.88 20.10 -9.18
N THR A 29 10.17 20.36 -9.13
CA THR A 29 11.15 19.41 -8.63
C THR A 29 11.20 19.60 -7.12
N GLY A 30 11.14 18.53 -6.36
CA GLY A 30 11.03 18.57 -4.88
C GLY A 30 12.22 19.22 -4.15
N ASN A 31 13.18 19.79 -4.85
CA ASN A 31 14.31 20.49 -4.27
C ASN A 31 14.82 21.62 -5.18
N GLY A 32 13.99 22.60 -5.45
CA GLY A 32 14.42 23.82 -6.17
C GLY A 32 15.00 23.59 -7.57
N GLY A 33 14.64 22.49 -8.25
CA GLY A 33 15.00 22.26 -9.64
C GLY A 33 16.40 21.64 -9.87
N LYS A 34 17.11 21.25 -8.84
CA LYS A 34 18.45 20.63 -9.01
C LYS A 34 18.32 19.16 -9.38
N THR A 35 18.87 18.80 -10.54
CA THR A 35 19.05 17.41 -10.97
C THR A 35 20.47 16.93 -10.63
N TYR A 36 20.65 15.60 -10.63
CA TYR A 36 21.95 14.96 -10.49
C TYR A 36 22.05 13.76 -11.44
N PRO A 37 23.28 13.37 -11.88
CA PRO A 37 23.42 12.50 -13.04
C PRO A 37 22.99 11.05 -12.80
N LEU A 38 23.16 10.49 -11.58
CA LEU A 38 22.96 9.06 -11.38
C LEU A 38 22.54 8.71 -9.95
N LEU A 39 21.46 7.95 -9.82
CA LEU A 39 21.04 7.25 -8.60
C LEU A 39 21.32 5.74 -8.77
N ARG A 40 22.03 5.14 -7.81
CA ARG A 40 22.38 3.71 -7.82
C ARG A 40 21.68 3.01 -6.67
N LEU A 41 20.86 2.01 -7.00
CA LEU A 41 20.06 1.27 -6.04
C LEU A 41 20.67 -0.14 -5.83
N ALA A 42 20.79 -0.57 -4.59
CA ALA A 42 20.76 -1.96 -4.19
C ALA A 42 19.29 -2.33 -3.97
N PHE A 43 18.75 -3.22 -4.75
CA PHE A 43 17.31 -3.39 -4.86
C PHE A 43 16.91 -4.86 -4.76
N ASP A 44 15.68 -5.12 -4.34
CA ASP A 44 15.12 -6.47 -4.34
C ASP A 44 14.60 -6.84 -5.75
N ALA A 45 14.33 -8.10 -5.96
CA ALA A 45 13.82 -8.60 -7.23
C ALA A 45 12.35 -8.23 -7.39
N PRO A 46 11.99 -7.37 -8.38
CA PRO A 46 10.59 -7.23 -8.79
C PRO A 46 10.07 -8.56 -9.33
N ASP A 47 8.80 -8.89 -9.04
CA ASP A 47 8.13 -10.05 -9.60
C ASP A 47 7.97 -9.91 -11.13
N TYR A 48 7.49 -8.74 -11.58
CA TYR A 48 7.35 -8.33 -12.97
C TYR A 48 7.76 -6.87 -13.14
N MET A 49 7.95 -6.42 -14.39
CA MET A 49 8.10 -5.01 -14.78
C MET A 49 7.05 -4.63 -15.83
N ASP A 50 5.93 -5.33 -15.83
CA ASP A 50 4.73 -5.06 -16.62
C ASP A 50 3.63 -4.57 -15.67
N PRO A 51 3.08 -3.34 -15.83
CA PRO A 51 2.11 -2.78 -14.89
C PRO A 51 0.84 -3.62 -14.73
N GLY A 52 0.48 -4.42 -15.72
CA GLY A 52 -0.65 -5.34 -15.61
C GLY A 52 -0.37 -6.62 -14.82
N LEU A 53 0.85 -6.90 -14.39
CA LEU A 53 1.21 -8.17 -13.76
C LEU A 53 1.89 -8.08 -12.41
N TYR A 54 2.66 -7.04 -12.13
CA TYR A 54 3.38 -6.96 -10.87
C TYR A 54 2.44 -6.70 -9.68
N TYR A 55 2.86 -7.20 -8.50
CA TYR A 55 2.14 -6.98 -7.24
C TYR A 55 3.09 -6.83 -6.04
N THR A 56 4.39 -6.69 -6.31
CA THR A 56 5.38 -6.46 -5.25
C THR A 56 5.66 -4.98 -5.05
N VAL A 57 5.91 -4.58 -3.78
CA VAL A 57 6.32 -3.22 -3.44
C VAL A 57 7.59 -2.80 -4.21
N ALA A 58 8.48 -3.74 -4.51
CA ALA A 58 9.68 -3.46 -5.30
C ALA A 58 9.35 -2.95 -6.71
N ALA A 59 8.44 -3.63 -7.42
CA ALA A 59 7.98 -3.19 -8.74
C ALA A 59 7.20 -1.87 -8.65
N TYR A 60 6.32 -1.73 -7.65
CA TYR A 60 5.55 -0.52 -7.42
C TYR A 60 6.43 0.74 -7.20
N GLN A 61 7.53 0.62 -6.45
CA GLN A 61 8.46 1.75 -6.28
C GLN A 61 9.16 2.18 -7.58
N VAL A 62 9.36 1.26 -8.51
CA VAL A 62 9.86 1.59 -9.85
C VAL A 62 8.77 2.30 -10.66
N ASP A 63 7.57 1.75 -10.62
CA ASP A 63 6.40 2.21 -11.39
C ASP A 63 6.02 3.65 -11.09
N ASN A 64 6.10 4.11 -9.85
CA ASN A 64 5.71 5.43 -9.40
C ASN A 64 6.21 6.62 -10.26
N TYR A 65 7.19 6.40 -11.12
CA TYR A 65 7.74 7.41 -12.02
C TYR A 65 7.80 6.96 -13.49
N VAL A 66 7.30 5.76 -13.80
CA VAL A 66 7.38 5.19 -15.15
C VAL A 66 6.02 5.18 -15.83
N TRP A 67 5.02 4.51 -15.25
CA TRP A 67 3.66 4.47 -15.81
C TRP A 67 2.70 5.25 -14.93
N THR A 68 1.60 5.71 -15.49
CA THR A 68 0.63 6.51 -14.76
C THR A 68 -0.79 6.18 -15.18
N GLY A 69 -1.72 6.30 -14.22
CA GLY A 69 -3.16 6.13 -14.40
C GLY A 69 -3.91 7.44 -14.58
N LEU A 70 -5.22 7.38 -14.54
CA LEU A 70 -6.09 8.56 -14.48
C LEU A 70 -5.81 9.38 -13.23
N MET A 71 -5.65 8.69 -12.10
CA MET A 71 -5.36 9.21 -10.78
C MET A 71 -3.97 8.77 -10.34
N GLY A 72 -3.45 9.40 -9.33
CA GLY A 72 -2.23 9.03 -8.63
C GLY A 72 -2.16 9.74 -7.28
N TYR A 73 -1.01 9.72 -6.66
CA TYR A 73 -0.83 10.30 -5.34
C TYR A 73 0.10 11.52 -5.38
N LYS A 74 -0.14 12.44 -4.45
CA LYS A 74 0.70 13.62 -4.29
C LYS A 74 2.11 13.24 -3.83
N HIS A 75 3.11 13.70 -4.55
CA HIS A 75 4.51 13.55 -4.16
C HIS A 75 4.83 14.49 -2.99
N ALA A 76 4.58 14.01 -1.77
CA ALA A 76 4.80 14.76 -0.53
C ALA A 76 5.04 13.80 0.64
N SER A 77 5.80 14.26 1.64
CA SER A 77 6.05 13.49 2.85
C SER A 77 4.82 13.37 3.74
N GLY A 78 4.73 12.24 4.44
CA GLY A 78 3.73 11.99 5.47
C GLY A 78 2.30 11.86 4.92
N PRO A 79 1.26 12.29 5.71
CA PRO A 79 -0.14 12.11 5.32
C PRO A 79 -0.54 12.79 4.02
N ALA A 80 0.12 13.89 3.65
CA ALA A 80 -0.13 14.58 2.40
C ALA A 80 0.20 13.72 1.18
N GLY A 81 1.12 12.76 1.30
CA GLY A 81 1.46 11.82 0.23
C GLY A 81 0.41 10.73 -0.01
N ALA A 82 -0.65 10.66 0.80
CA ALA A 82 -1.79 9.79 0.57
C ALA A 82 -2.98 10.52 -0.11
N GLU A 83 -2.81 11.82 -0.44
CA GLU A 83 -3.82 12.61 -1.15
C GLU A 83 -3.88 12.19 -2.62
N LEU A 84 -5.08 11.77 -3.08
CA LEU A 84 -5.33 11.49 -4.48
C LEU A 84 -5.32 12.79 -5.30
N VAL A 85 -4.61 12.76 -6.40
CA VAL A 85 -4.52 13.86 -7.36
C VAL A 85 -4.73 13.34 -8.79
N PRO A 86 -5.26 14.17 -9.71
CA PRO A 86 -5.40 13.78 -11.10
C PRO A 86 -4.02 13.75 -11.79
N TYR A 87 -3.71 12.60 -12.44
CA TYR A 87 -2.51 12.42 -13.25
C TYR A 87 -2.82 12.62 -14.74
N LEU A 88 -3.17 11.58 -15.49
CA LEU A 88 -3.56 11.73 -16.90
C LEU A 88 -4.92 12.41 -17.04
N ALA A 89 -5.79 12.33 -16.02
CA ALA A 89 -7.01 13.11 -15.98
C ALA A 89 -6.70 14.62 -15.80
N GLU A 90 -7.46 15.47 -16.48
CA GLU A 90 -7.35 16.93 -16.42
C GLU A 90 -7.75 17.49 -15.04
N SER A 91 -8.71 16.82 -14.39
CA SER A 91 -9.24 17.14 -13.06
C SER A 91 -9.77 15.87 -12.38
N MET A 92 -10.23 16.00 -11.13
CA MET A 92 -11.06 14.98 -10.51
C MET A 92 -12.29 14.69 -11.37
N PRO A 93 -12.78 13.43 -11.42
CA PRO A 93 -13.94 13.09 -12.24
C PRO A 93 -15.22 13.73 -11.72
N THR A 94 -16.20 13.90 -12.61
CA THR A 94 -17.58 14.12 -12.20
C THR A 94 -18.21 12.78 -11.87
N ILE A 95 -18.80 12.67 -10.70
CA ILE A 95 -19.51 11.47 -10.22
C ILE A 95 -21.02 11.77 -10.23
N SER A 96 -21.83 10.86 -10.76
CA SER A 96 -23.29 10.99 -10.75
C SER A 96 -23.83 10.96 -9.32
N ALA A 97 -25.03 11.51 -9.11
CA ALA A 97 -25.66 11.60 -7.78
C ALA A 97 -25.90 10.23 -7.11
N ASP A 98 -26.05 9.17 -7.91
CA ASP A 98 -26.17 7.80 -7.43
C ASP A 98 -24.81 7.07 -7.26
N GLY A 99 -23.70 7.76 -7.54
CA GLY A 99 -22.34 7.25 -7.37
C GLY A 99 -21.90 6.20 -8.39
N LYS A 100 -22.66 6.00 -9.49
CA LYS A 100 -22.40 4.89 -10.42
C LYS A 100 -21.74 5.28 -11.72
N ASP A 101 -21.84 6.53 -12.14
CA ASP A 101 -21.23 7.02 -13.38
C ASP A 101 -20.10 7.99 -13.05
N LEU A 102 -18.88 7.64 -13.46
CA LEU A 102 -17.70 8.47 -13.30
C LEU A 102 -17.25 8.96 -14.67
N LYS A 103 -17.10 10.28 -14.82
CA LYS A 103 -16.67 10.91 -16.09
C LYS A 103 -15.34 11.61 -15.90
N PHE A 104 -14.34 11.16 -16.66
CA PHE A 104 -13.01 11.73 -16.73
C PHE A 104 -12.79 12.41 -18.07
N LYS A 105 -11.90 13.38 -18.08
CA LYS A 105 -11.34 13.96 -19.29
C LYS A 105 -9.82 13.93 -19.21
N LEU A 106 -9.17 13.41 -20.25
CA LEU A 106 -7.71 13.39 -20.32
C LEU A 106 -7.15 14.79 -20.61
N ARG A 107 -5.98 15.07 -20.06
CA ARG A 107 -5.19 16.26 -20.43
C ARG A 107 -4.95 16.30 -21.93
N ALA A 108 -4.72 17.49 -22.47
CA ALA A 108 -4.38 17.65 -23.88
C ALA A 108 -2.91 17.26 -24.13
N ASN A 109 -2.65 16.78 -25.35
CA ASN A 109 -1.30 16.55 -25.86
C ASN A 109 -0.44 15.56 -25.07
N LEU A 110 -1.07 14.63 -24.34
CA LEU A 110 -0.38 13.56 -23.64
C LEU A 110 0.34 12.65 -24.63
N LYS A 111 1.57 12.25 -24.29
CA LYS A 111 2.40 11.37 -25.09
C LYS A 111 3.01 10.26 -24.25
N TYR A 112 3.14 9.11 -24.88
CA TYR A 112 4.02 8.05 -24.39
C TYR A 112 5.50 8.39 -24.67
N SER A 113 6.39 7.64 -24.05
CA SER A 113 7.85 7.83 -24.20
C SER A 113 8.38 7.58 -25.62
N ASP A 114 7.66 6.83 -26.45
CA ASP A 114 7.93 6.62 -27.87
C ASP A 114 7.41 7.75 -28.77
N GLY A 115 6.71 8.73 -28.21
CA GLY A 115 6.13 9.87 -28.92
C GLY A 115 4.71 9.65 -29.43
N SER A 116 4.14 8.45 -29.31
CA SER A 116 2.76 8.16 -29.67
C SER A 116 1.79 8.89 -28.73
N ALA A 117 0.59 9.23 -29.22
CA ALA A 117 -0.41 9.94 -28.44
C ALA A 117 -1.10 8.99 -27.46
N VAL A 118 -1.29 9.44 -26.21
CA VAL A 118 -2.15 8.77 -25.23
C VAL A 118 -3.61 9.04 -25.59
N LYS A 119 -4.42 7.99 -25.68
CA LYS A 119 -5.83 8.03 -26.07
C LYS A 119 -6.75 7.61 -24.93
N ALA A 120 -7.99 8.07 -24.95
CA ALA A 120 -9.01 7.61 -24.01
C ALA A 120 -9.27 6.09 -24.13
N SER A 121 -9.21 5.56 -25.32
CA SER A 121 -9.36 4.12 -25.60
C SER A 121 -8.25 3.27 -25.00
N ASP A 122 -7.07 3.82 -24.71
CA ASP A 122 -5.98 3.09 -24.06
C ASP A 122 -6.36 2.65 -22.63
N PHE A 123 -7.17 3.44 -21.91
CA PHE A 123 -7.67 3.05 -20.59
C PHE A 123 -8.50 1.75 -20.65
N ARG A 124 -9.48 1.69 -21.55
CA ARG A 124 -10.27 0.47 -21.72
C ARG A 124 -9.39 -0.69 -22.16
N TYR A 125 -8.46 -0.43 -23.09
CA TYR A 125 -7.51 -1.44 -23.55
C TYR A 125 -6.67 -2.01 -22.39
N THR A 126 -6.14 -1.16 -21.51
CA THR A 126 -5.37 -1.57 -20.33
C THR A 126 -6.15 -2.55 -19.47
N ILE A 127 -7.36 -2.16 -19.05
CA ILE A 127 -8.22 -3.01 -18.21
C ILE A 127 -8.55 -4.34 -18.91
N GLU A 128 -8.92 -4.30 -20.18
CA GLU A 128 -9.23 -5.53 -20.97
C GLU A 128 -7.99 -6.41 -21.18
N ARG A 129 -6.79 -5.83 -21.28
CA ARG A 129 -5.54 -6.55 -21.34
C ARG A 129 -5.26 -7.31 -20.05
N ASP A 130 -5.50 -6.70 -18.90
CA ASP A 130 -5.35 -7.33 -17.60
C ASP A 130 -6.24 -8.56 -17.45
N PHE A 131 -7.49 -8.48 -17.87
CA PHE A 131 -8.39 -9.66 -17.91
C PHE A 131 -7.85 -10.77 -18.81
N LYS A 132 -7.23 -10.44 -19.95
CA LYS A 132 -6.68 -11.44 -20.88
C LYS A 132 -5.46 -12.14 -20.31
N MET A 133 -4.67 -11.45 -19.46
CA MET A 133 -3.47 -11.97 -18.82
C MET A 133 -3.75 -12.69 -17.49
N ASP A 134 -5.00 -12.71 -17.02
CA ASP A 134 -5.35 -13.17 -15.67
C ASP A 134 -4.55 -12.41 -14.58
N SER A 135 -4.43 -11.09 -14.75
CA SER A 135 -3.75 -10.16 -13.86
C SER A 135 -4.28 -10.22 -12.43
N PRO A 136 -3.45 -10.00 -11.40
CA PRO A 136 -3.93 -9.76 -10.03
C PRO A 136 -4.96 -8.63 -9.94
N GLY A 137 -4.88 -7.61 -10.80
CA GLY A 137 -5.82 -6.49 -10.87
C GLY A 137 -7.25 -6.82 -11.27
N VAL A 138 -7.49 -8.00 -11.88
CA VAL A 138 -8.84 -8.41 -12.33
C VAL A 138 -9.87 -8.39 -11.20
N GLY A 139 -9.46 -8.77 -9.99
CA GLY A 139 -10.32 -8.77 -8.80
C GLY A 139 -10.85 -7.37 -8.47
N PHE A 140 -10.02 -6.35 -8.62
CA PHE A 140 -10.39 -4.96 -8.34
C PHE A 140 -11.48 -4.45 -9.31
N PHE A 141 -11.39 -4.79 -10.60
CA PHE A 141 -12.34 -4.30 -11.60
C PHE A 141 -13.63 -5.11 -11.73
N SER A 142 -13.67 -6.35 -11.27
CA SER A 142 -14.84 -7.22 -11.41
C SER A 142 -15.53 -7.55 -10.10
N ALA A 143 -14.78 -8.00 -9.10
CA ALA A 143 -15.33 -8.49 -7.84
C ALA A 143 -15.50 -7.37 -6.80
N ILE A 144 -14.58 -6.37 -6.77
CA ILE A 144 -14.56 -5.30 -5.78
C ILE A 144 -15.39 -4.11 -6.27
N THR A 145 -15.04 -3.53 -7.40
CA THR A 145 -15.64 -2.27 -7.85
C THR A 145 -16.93 -2.44 -8.65
N GLY A 146 -17.18 -3.62 -9.23
CA GLY A 146 -18.38 -3.85 -10.02
C GLY A 146 -18.48 -3.01 -11.28
N VAL A 147 -17.39 -2.80 -12.01
CA VAL A 147 -17.45 -2.16 -13.34
C VAL A 147 -18.39 -2.94 -14.25
N SER A 148 -19.41 -2.26 -14.78
CA SER A 148 -20.50 -2.90 -15.55
C SER A 148 -19.95 -3.67 -16.74
N GLY A 149 -20.35 -4.93 -16.87
CA GLY A 149 -19.92 -5.83 -17.94
C GLY A 149 -18.56 -6.51 -17.72
N ALA A 150 -17.77 -6.12 -16.69
CA ALA A 150 -16.45 -6.70 -16.43
C ALA A 150 -16.52 -8.20 -16.11
N LYS A 151 -17.51 -8.65 -15.32
CA LYS A 151 -17.72 -10.09 -15.02
C LYS A 151 -18.00 -10.93 -16.28
N GLY A 152 -18.78 -10.39 -17.21
CA GLY A 152 -19.04 -11.04 -18.50
C GLY A 152 -17.78 -11.11 -19.37
N PHE A 153 -17.00 -10.04 -19.39
CA PHE A 153 -15.73 -10.00 -20.11
C PHE A 153 -14.70 -10.96 -19.49
N ALA A 154 -14.63 -11.05 -18.16
CA ALA A 154 -13.75 -12.00 -17.46
C ALA A 154 -13.96 -13.45 -17.94
N THR A 155 -15.20 -13.84 -18.22
CA THR A 155 -15.53 -15.19 -18.67
C THR A 155 -15.20 -15.42 -20.15
N THR A 156 -15.49 -14.44 -20.99
CA THR A 156 -15.40 -14.60 -22.46
C THR A 156 -14.08 -14.13 -23.02
N LYS A 157 -13.44 -13.14 -22.39
CA LYS A 157 -12.26 -12.38 -22.85
C LYS A 157 -12.44 -11.84 -24.29
N LYS A 158 -13.71 -11.63 -24.71
CA LYS A 158 -14.09 -11.18 -26.06
C LYS A 158 -14.97 -9.93 -25.99
N GLY A 159 -14.89 -9.12 -27.05
CA GLY A 159 -15.62 -7.85 -27.15
C GLY A 159 -14.98 -6.76 -26.28
N HIS A 160 -15.84 -5.95 -25.66
CA HIS A 160 -15.41 -4.85 -24.77
C HIS A 160 -16.18 -4.87 -23.45
N ILE A 161 -15.54 -4.34 -22.40
CA ILE A 161 -16.21 -4.07 -21.12
C ILE A 161 -17.20 -2.92 -21.33
N SER A 162 -18.49 -3.22 -21.31
CA SER A 162 -19.55 -2.27 -21.68
C SER A 162 -19.64 -1.05 -20.78
N GLY A 163 -19.18 -1.16 -19.52
CA GLY A 163 -19.13 -0.06 -18.56
C GLY A 163 -17.98 0.91 -18.77
N ILE A 164 -17.03 0.64 -19.68
CA ILE A 164 -15.93 1.57 -19.99
C ILE A 164 -16.17 2.16 -21.38
N ILE A 165 -16.68 3.39 -21.42
CA ILE A 165 -17.04 4.13 -22.64
C ILE A 165 -15.96 5.20 -22.89
N THR A 166 -15.39 5.21 -24.09
CA THR A 166 -14.26 6.10 -24.41
C THR A 166 -14.53 6.85 -25.72
N ASP A 167 -14.12 8.13 -25.73
CA ASP A 167 -14.10 8.97 -26.94
C ASP A 167 -12.73 9.63 -27.05
N ASP A 168 -11.94 9.21 -28.04
CA ASP A 168 -10.59 9.71 -28.27
C ASP A 168 -10.57 11.16 -28.76
N ALA A 169 -11.56 11.58 -29.56
CA ALA A 169 -11.64 12.93 -30.08
C ALA A 169 -12.02 13.94 -28.98
N ALA A 170 -12.97 13.59 -28.13
CA ALA A 170 -13.36 14.38 -26.97
C ALA A 170 -12.40 14.19 -25.78
N ARG A 171 -11.53 13.17 -25.81
CA ARG A 171 -10.62 12.78 -24.73
C ARG A 171 -11.39 12.39 -23.45
N THR A 172 -12.55 11.77 -23.57
CA THR A 172 -13.39 11.43 -22.42
C THR A 172 -13.43 9.94 -22.16
N ILE A 173 -13.51 9.60 -20.86
CA ILE A 173 -13.69 8.24 -20.36
C ILE A 173 -14.86 8.28 -19.39
N GLU A 174 -15.88 7.48 -19.65
CA GLU A 174 -16.98 7.26 -18.72
C GLU A 174 -16.90 5.82 -18.20
N VAL A 175 -16.92 5.68 -16.87
CA VAL A 175 -16.94 4.37 -16.20
C VAL A 175 -18.26 4.21 -15.48
N LYS A 176 -19.00 3.16 -15.83
CA LYS A 176 -20.29 2.78 -15.23
C LYS A 176 -20.10 1.60 -14.28
N LEU A 177 -20.66 1.75 -13.08
CA LEU A 177 -20.64 0.73 -12.03
C LEU A 177 -22.02 0.13 -11.82
N ASP A 178 -22.08 -1.15 -11.45
CA ASP A 178 -23.30 -1.83 -11.06
C ASP A 178 -23.85 -1.31 -9.72
N HIS A 179 -22.96 -0.83 -8.85
CA HIS A 179 -23.25 -0.21 -7.55
C HIS A 179 -22.25 0.92 -7.26
N PRO A 180 -22.59 1.90 -6.42
CA PRO A 180 -21.62 2.93 -6.02
C PRO A 180 -20.48 2.30 -5.22
N GLU A 181 -19.26 2.84 -5.40
CA GLU A 181 -18.04 2.32 -4.78
C GLU A 181 -17.17 3.48 -4.27
N GLY A 182 -16.98 3.56 -2.93
CA GLY A 182 -16.34 4.70 -2.27
C GLY A 182 -14.83 4.79 -2.49
N ASP A 183 -14.17 3.71 -2.85
CA ASP A 183 -12.73 3.64 -3.08
C ASP A 183 -12.34 3.55 -4.56
N ILE A 184 -13.29 3.67 -5.48
CA ILE A 184 -13.03 3.51 -6.93
C ILE A 184 -11.89 4.40 -7.46
N LEU A 185 -11.73 5.60 -6.93
CA LEU A 185 -10.67 6.51 -7.36
C LEU A 185 -9.28 6.03 -6.91
N TYR A 186 -9.20 5.35 -5.75
CA TYR A 186 -7.97 4.72 -5.28
C TYR A 186 -7.61 3.51 -6.17
N ILE A 187 -8.63 2.74 -6.61
CA ILE A 187 -8.41 1.64 -7.56
C ILE A 187 -7.88 2.16 -8.91
N PHE A 188 -8.32 3.34 -9.37
CA PHE A 188 -7.80 3.96 -10.59
C PHE A 188 -6.42 4.63 -10.41
N ALA A 189 -5.88 4.62 -9.20
CA ALA A 189 -4.51 5.02 -8.91
C ALA A 189 -3.56 3.81 -8.73
N LEU A 190 -4.08 2.57 -8.78
CA LEU A 190 -3.27 1.36 -8.76
C LEU A 190 -2.62 1.12 -10.13
N GLU A 191 -1.53 0.40 -10.13
CA GLU A 191 -0.74 0.01 -11.31
C GLU A 191 -1.57 -0.67 -12.40
N PHE A 192 -2.54 -1.48 -12.02
CA PHE A 192 -3.46 -2.17 -12.94
C PHE A 192 -4.33 -1.22 -13.79
N ALA A 193 -4.43 0.06 -13.39
CA ALA A 193 -5.11 1.10 -14.15
C ALA A 193 -4.12 2.05 -14.89
N HIS A 194 -2.82 1.76 -14.85
CA HIS A 194 -1.82 2.56 -15.55
C HIS A 194 -1.87 2.30 -17.05
N PHE A 195 -1.88 3.38 -17.82
CA PHE A 195 -2.11 3.32 -19.25
C PHE A 195 -0.97 2.63 -20.00
N VAL A 196 -1.32 1.67 -20.84
CA VAL A 196 -0.45 1.08 -21.85
C VAL A 196 -1.01 1.36 -23.25
N PRO A 197 -0.18 1.55 -24.29
CA PRO A 197 -0.66 1.79 -25.64
C PRO A 197 -1.55 0.63 -26.14
N ALA A 198 -2.65 0.95 -26.82
CA ALA A 198 -3.45 -0.06 -27.49
C ALA A 198 -2.56 -0.85 -28.48
N GLY A 199 -2.67 -2.18 -28.43
CA GLY A 199 -1.83 -3.09 -29.21
C GLY A 199 -0.63 -3.67 -28.45
N THR A 200 -0.35 -3.22 -27.21
CA THR A 200 0.61 -3.88 -26.32
C THR A 200 0.21 -5.36 -26.14
N PRO A 201 1.09 -6.36 -26.38
CA PRO A 201 0.71 -7.76 -26.26
C PRO A 201 0.11 -8.11 -24.90
N ALA A 202 -0.92 -8.95 -24.88
CA ALA A 202 -1.52 -9.47 -23.63
C ALA A 202 -0.69 -10.69 -23.11
N THR A 203 0.58 -10.46 -22.92
CA THR A 203 1.58 -11.37 -22.35
C THR A 203 2.58 -10.53 -21.58
N ASP A 204 3.35 -11.14 -20.68
CA ASP A 204 4.39 -10.45 -19.92
C ASP A 204 5.36 -9.69 -20.84
N GLN A 205 5.44 -8.38 -20.63
CA GLN A 205 6.31 -7.45 -21.35
C GLN A 205 7.48 -6.96 -20.48
N SER A 206 7.75 -7.55 -19.34
CA SER A 206 8.81 -7.10 -18.41
C SER A 206 10.17 -6.90 -19.08
N THR A 207 10.53 -7.77 -20.03
CA THR A 207 11.80 -7.68 -20.79
C THR A 207 11.67 -6.95 -22.14
N HIS A 208 10.47 -6.46 -22.46
CA HIS A 208 10.17 -5.67 -23.65
C HIS A 208 9.48 -4.37 -23.22
N PRO A 209 10.25 -3.36 -22.77
CA PRO A 209 9.70 -2.22 -22.05
C PRO A 209 8.55 -1.55 -22.78
N ILE A 210 7.41 -1.48 -22.08
CA ILE A 210 6.19 -0.79 -22.55
C ILE A 210 6.46 0.72 -22.56
N PRO A 211 6.06 1.48 -23.60
CA PRO A 211 6.14 2.92 -23.59
C PRO A 211 5.47 3.53 -22.35
N SER A 212 6.18 4.44 -21.69
CA SER A 212 5.77 5.01 -20.40
C SER A 212 5.08 6.35 -20.56
N THR A 213 4.28 6.73 -19.58
CA THR A 213 3.58 8.04 -19.49
C THR A 213 4.20 8.96 -18.45
N GLY A 214 5.00 8.44 -17.53
CA GLY A 214 5.69 9.17 -16.48
C GLY A 214 6.98 9.86 -16.93
N PRO A 215 7.68 10.54 -15.99
CA PRO A 215 8.93 11.28 -16.28
C PRO A 215 10.13 10.39 -16.60
N TYR A 216 10.05 9.10 -16.32
CA TYR A 216 11.08 8.12 -16.68
C TYR A 216 10.48 7.03 -17.55
N MET A 217 11.38 6.30 -18.22
CA MET A 217 11.06 5.09 -18.94
C MET A 217 12.03 3.97 -18.55
N LEU A 218 11.54 2.75 -18.55
CA LEU A 218 12.37 1.56 -18.40
C LEU A 218 13.18 1.39 -19.68
N GLN A 219 14.51 1.45 -19.59
CA GLN A 219 15.41 1.28 -20.73
C GLN A 219 15.74 -0.20 -20.94
N ASP A 220 16.07 -0.88 -19.85
CA ASP A 220 16.34 -2.32 -19.85
C ASP A 220 15.96 -2.94 -18.50
N TYR A 221 15.65 -4.24 -18.54
CA TYR A 221 15.44 -5.08 -17.37
C TYR A 221 16.01 -6.46 -17.63
N VAL A 222 16.93 -6.89 -16.79
CA VAL A 222 17.46 -8.25 -16.77
C VAL A 222 16.97 -8.91 -15.48
N PRO A 223 16.00 -9.83 -15.54
CA PRO A 223 15.40 -10.46 -14.37
C PRO A 223 16.44 -10.97 -13.36
N ASN A 224 16.20 -10.70 -12.09
CA ASN A 224 17.09 -11.07 -10.97
C ASN A 224 18.52 -10.50 -11.05
N ARG A 225 18.79 -9.52 -11.93
CA ARG A 225 20.12 -8.90 -12.07
C ARG A 225 20.11 -7.39 -11.97
N SER A 226 19.33 -6.71 -12.81
CA SER A 226 19.41 -5.25 -12.91
C SER A 226 18.26 -4.65 -13.70
N PHE A 227 18.00 -3.37 -13.46
CA PHE A 227 17.21 -2.52 -14.37
C PHE A 227 17.83 -1.12 -14.49
N THR A 228 17.43 -0.43 -15.55
CA THR A 228 17.84 0.96 -15.80
C THR A 228 16.63 1.81 -16.17
N LEU A 229 16.47 2.93 -15.49
CA LEU A 229 15.52 3.97 -15.85
C LEU A 229 16.26 5.19 -16.40
N VAL A 230 15.72 5.76 -17.47
CA VAL A 230 16.21 7.01 -18.09
C VAL A 230 15.09 8.00 -18.25
N ARG A 231 15.42 9.27 -18.45
CA ARG A 231 14.42 10.31 -18.68
C ARG A 231 13.52 9.97 -19.87
N ASN A 232 12.22 10.16 -19.69
CA ASN A 232 11.27 10.12 -20.80
C ASN A 232 11.38 11.43 -21.60
N PRO A 233 11.84 11.41 -22.87
CA PRO A 233 12.06 12.60 -23.65
C PRO A 233 10.76 13.34 -24.00
N ASN A 234 9.61 12.68 -23.91
CA ASN A 234 8.31 13.21 -24.26
C ASN A 234 7.47 13.66 -23.05
N PHE A 235 7.99 13.51 -21.81
CA PHE A 235 7.22 13.85 -20.62
C PHE A 235 6.85 15.34 -20.54
N ASN A 236 7.80 16.25 -20.81
CA ASN A 236 7.60 17.71 -20.90
C ASN A 236 6.62 18.31 -19.86
N ASN A 237 6.68 17.79 -18.63
CA ASN A 237 5.78 18.20 -17.54
C ASN A 237 4.26 18.06 -17.89
N GLN A 238 3.92 17.06 -18.68
CA GLN A 238 2.53 16.83 -19.14
C GLN A 238 1.56 16.49 -18.01
N ILE A 239 2.07 16.08 -16.83
CA ILE A 239 1.31 15.82 -15.59
C ILE A 239 1.80 16.82 -14.52
N PRO A 240 1.16 18.00 -14.38
CA PRO A 240 1.65 19.06 -13.48
C PRO A 240 1.66 18.68 -11.99
N THR A 241 0.88 17.67 -11.60
CA THR A 241 0.82 17.13 -10.23
C THR A 241 1.93 16.12 -9.91
N MET A 242 2.71 15.75 -10.92
CA MET A 242 3.80 14.79 -10.80
C MET A 242 5.16 15.49 -10.99
N PRO A 243 6.14 15.34 -10.07
CA PRO A 243 7.46 15.95 -10.26
C PRO A 243 8.22 15.27 -11.40
N SER A 244 9.06 16.04 -12.09
CA SER A 244 9.90 15.50 -13.16
C SER A 244 11.00 14.55 -12.67
N GLY A 245 11.19 14.46 -11.34
CA GLY A 245 12.24 13.67 -10.71
C GLY A 245 13.60 14.38 -10.72
N ALA A 246 14.48 14.02 -9.78
CA ALA A 246 15.81 14.63 -9.62
C ALA A 246 16.94 13.90 -10.36
N PRO A 247 17.10 12.56 -10.33
CA PRO A 247 18.17 11.86 -11.04
C PRO A 247 17.98 11.88 -12.54
N ASP A 248 19.07 12.06 -13.32
CA ASP A 248 18.99 11.93 -14.79
C ASP A 248 18.87 10.47 -15.22
N LYS A 249 19.46 9.59 -14.44
CA LYS A 249 19.43 8.14 -14.66
C LYS A 249 19.32 7.42 -13.32
N VAL A 250 18.58 6.31 -13.29
CA VAL A 250 18.53 5.38 -12.16
C VAL A 250 19.03 4.03 -12.62
N THR A 251 19.94 3.42 -11.87
CA THR A 251 20.40 2.05 -12.10
C THR A 251 20.18 1.23 -10.85
N ALA A 252 19.61 0.05 -10.99
CA ALA A 252 19.45 -0.88 -9.89
C ALA A 252 20.27 -2.14 -10.15
N LYS A 253 20.93 -2.62 -9.10
CA LYS A 253 21.47 -3.95 -9.00
C LYS A 253 20.59 -4.77 -8.08
N ILE A 254 20.09 -5.89 -8.57
CA ILE A 254 19.28 -6.80 -7.76
C ILE A 254 20.22 -7.55 -6.80
N LEU A 255 19.99 -7.36 -5.51
CA LEU A 255 20.75 -7.96 -4.42
C LEU A 255 19.74 -8.45 -3.38
N THR A 256 19.32 -9.69 -3.48
CA THR A 256 18.32 -10.30 -2.58
C THR A 256 18.90 -10.70 -1.21
N ASP A 257 20.22 -10.81 -1.09
CA ASP A 257 20.88 -11.00 0.20
C ASP A 257 20.99 -9.66 0.96
N PRO A 258 20.33 -9.49 2.11
CA PRO A 258 20.31 -8.22 2.82
C PRO A 258 21.68 -7.75 3.31
N VAL A 259 22.61 -8.68 3.62
CA VAL A 259 23.98 -8.35 4.04
C VAL A 259 24.78 -7.79 2.85
N ALA A 260 24.68 -8.42 1.68
CA ALA A 260 25.33 -7.93 0.46
C ALA A 260 24.77 -6.57 0.02
N SER A 261 23.45 -6.36 0.17
CA SER A 261 22.77 -5.11 -0.13
C SER A 261 23.28 -3.99 0.81
N TYR A 262 23.23 -4.19 2.12
CA TYR A 262 23.77 -3.26 3.13
C TYR A 262 25.24 -2.90 2.84
N GLN A 263 26.11 -3.90 2.59
CA GLN A 263 27.52 -3.68 2.28
C GLN A 263 27.75 -2.92 0.98
N SER A 264 26.86 -3.05 0.01
CA SER A 264 26.91 -2.28 -1.24
C SER A 264 26.80 -0.77 -0.97
N VAL A 265 25.90 -0.37 -0.05
CA VAL A 265 25.75 1.03 0.35
C VAL A 265 26.92 1.50 1.23
N VAL A 266 27.33 0.71 2.23
CA VAL A 266 28.48 1.02 3.09
C VAL A 266 29.75 1.26 2.27
N SER A 267 29.99 0.47 1.24
CA SER A 267 31.16 0.60 0.34
C SER A 267 30.99 1.70 -0.73
N GLY A 268 29.86 2.41 -0.77
CA GLY A 268 29.58 3.46 -1.77
C GLY A 268 29.35 2.96 -3.19
N LYS A 269 29.11 1.65 -3.40
CA LYS A 269 28.72 1.05 -4.69
C LYS A 269 27.26 1.36 -5.05
N SER A 270 26.39 1.44 -4.04
CA SER A 270 25.00 1.86 -4.16
C SER A 270 24.76 3.12 -3.31
N ASP A 271 23.72 3.87 -3.66
CA ASP A 271 23.31 5.11 -2.98
C ASP A 271 22.14 4.88 -2.03
N TYR A 272 21.37 3.81 -2.24
CA TYR A 272 20.22 3.39 -1.45
C TYR A 272 20.17 1.87 -1.33
N ASP A 273 19.78 1.38 -0.16
CA ASP A 273 19.44 -0.01 0.13
C ASP A 273 17.93 -0.15 0.28
N TYR A 274 17.29 -0.81 -0.67
CA TYR A 274 15.86 -1.15 -0.61
C TYR A 274 15.57 -2.18 0.48
N ASN A 275 16.51 -3.11 0.71
CA ASN A 275 16.32 -4.16 1.68
C ASN A 275 16.42 -3.62 3.11
N GLN A 276 15.82 -4.34 4.04
CA GLN A 276 15.95 -3.99 5.45
C GLN A 276 17.40 -4.16 5.91
N VAL A 277 17.89 -3.20 6.70
CA VAL A 277 19.16 -3.38 7.39
C VAL A 277 19.09 -4.68 8.22
N PRO A 278 20.03 -5.63 8.04
CA PRO A 278 20.01 -6.89 8.80
C PRO A 278 20.03 -6.63 10.31
N ASN A 279 19.29 -7.43 11.08
CA ASN A 279 19.16 -7.24 12.54
C ASN A 279 20.51 -7.25 13.27
N ASP A 280 21.47 -8.06 12.81
CA ASP A 280 22.84 -8.13 13.34
C ASP A 280 23.70 -6.90 12.97
N ARG A 281 23.32 -6.14 11.93
CA ARG A 281 23.96 -4.91 11.47
C ARG A 281 23.29 -3.65 11.98
N LEU A 282 22.07 -3.77 12.48
CA LEU A 282 21.30 -2.62 12.93
C LEU A 282 22.00 -1.79 14.03
N PRO A 283 22.66 -2.39 15.06
CA PRO A 283 23.43 -1.62 16.05
C PRO A 283 24.60 -0.82 15.42
N GLU A 284 25.28 -1.38 14.43
CA GLU A 284 26.32 -0.67 13.68
C GLU A 284 25.73 0.50 12.90
N ALA A 285 24.63 0.26 12.17
CA ALA A 285 23.95 1.30 11.40
C ALA A 285 23.47 2.45 12.27
N GLN A 286 22.90 2.15 13.44
CA GLN A 286 22.40 3.16 14.41
C GLN A 286 23.52 3.98 15.06
N SER A 287 24.70 3.40 15.28
CA SER A 287 25.82 4.10 15.93
C SER A 287 26.72 4.82 14.94
N LYS A 288 27.18 4.13 13.90
CA LYS A 288 28.18 4.61 12.96
C LYS A 288 27.59 5.37 11.77
N TYR A 289 26.38 5.00 11.35
CA TYR A 289 25.74 5.50 10.13
C TYR A 289 24.38 6.16 10.41
N LYS A 290 24.17 6.70 11.62
CA LYS A 290 22.89 7.26 12.10
C LYS A 290 22.28 8.31 11.16
N ASP A 291 23.12 9.14 10.52
CA ASP A 291 22.70 10.22 9.63
C ASP A 291 22.27 9.71 8.24
N GLN A 292 22.55 8.43 7.93
CA GLN A 292 22.23 7.74 6.70
C GLN A 292 21.05 6.77 6.87
N LEU A 293 20.63 6.50 8.11
CA LEU A 293 19.58 5.57 8.47
C LEU A 293 18.28 6.31 8.76
N LYS A 294 17.20 5.88 8.13
CA LYS A 294 15.84 6.34 8.43
C LYS A 294 14.99 5.17 8.87
N PHE A 295 14.15 5.40 9.88
CA PHE A 295 13.11 4.47 10.29
C PHE A 295 11.76 4.98 9.81
N TYR A 296 10.98 4.10 9.26
CA TYR A 296 9.62 4.41 8.85
C TYR A 296 8.65 3.28 9.24
N THR A 297 7.38 3.59 9.30
CA THR A 297 6.32 2.59 9.51
C THR A 297 5.36 2.69 8.34
N ASN A 298 5.28 1.63 7.57
CA ASN A 298 4.31 1.51 6.49
C ASN A 298 2.91 1.36 7.08
N ALA A 299 1.89 1.58 6.28
CA ALA A 299 0.55 1.16 6.62
C ALA A 299 0.47 -0.36 6.55
N ASN A 300 0.75 -1.01 7.66
CA ASN A 300 0.69 -2.46 7.82
C ASN A 300 0.14 -2.82 9.19
N THR A 301 -0.45 -4.00 9.29
CA THR A 301 -0.86 -4.60 10.57
C THR A 301 -0.57 -6.07 10.55
N TRP A 302 0.21 -6.53 11.54
CA TRP A 302 0.51 -7.92 11.82
C TRP A 302 -0.42 -8.40 12.91
N TYR A 303 -1.11 -9.52 12.68
CA TYR A 303 -2.14 -10.02 13.59
C TYR A 303 -2.20 -11.53 13.63
N TYR A 304 -2.75 -12.07 14.71
CA TYR A 304 -3.14 -13.46 14.76
C TYR A 304 -4.61 -13.56 14.36
N PHE A 305 -4.91 -14.38 13.36
CA PHE A 305 -6.29 -14.79 13.12
C PHE A 305 -6.71 -15.86 14.12
N LEU A 306 -7.96 -15.79 14.54
CA LEU A 306 -8.64 -16.80 15.34
C LEU A 306 -9.87 -17.24 14.55
N ASN A 307 -10.06 -18.53 14.31
CA ASN A 307 -11.18 -18.99 13.48
C ASN A 307 -12.50 -18.88 14.25
N ASN A 308 -13.26 -17.83 13.94
CA ASN A 308 -14.51 -17.49 14.60
C ASN A 308 -15.65 -18.51 14.35
N LYS A 309 -15.46 -19.44 13.41
CA LYS A 309 -16.47 -20.41 13.00
C LYS A 309 -16.36 -21.73 13.75
N ILE A 310 -15.17 -22.10 14.22
CA ILE A 310 -14.90 -23.42 14.82
C ILE A 310 -14.35 -23.30 16.26
N PRO A 311 -14.56 -24.35 17.13
CA PRO A 311 -13.97 -24.39 18.45
C PRO A 311 -12.44 -24.35 18.40
N PRO A 312 -11.76 -23.76 19.43
CA PRO A 312 -12.36 -23.10 20.60
C PRO A 312 -12.77 -21.64 20.32
N PHE A 313 -12.37 -21.06 19.18
CA PHE A 313 -12.46 -19.63 18.92
C PHE A 313 -13.82 -19.16 18.34
N ASN A 314 -14.78 -20.05 18.15
CA ASN A 314 -16.18 -19.65 17.98
C ASN A 314 -16.80 -19.07 19.26
N ASN A 315 -16.12 -19.19 20.40
CA ASN A 315 -16.50 -18.62 21.69
C ASN A 315 -15.82 -17.26 21.92
N LEU A 316 -16.60 -16.21 22.20
CA LEU A 316 -16.08 -14.87 22.43
C LEU A 316 -15.09 -14.80 23.61
N LYS A 317 -15.37 -15.47 24.74
CA LYS A 317 -14.47 -15.45 25.91
C LYS A 317 -13.14 -16.13 25.59
N ALA A 318 -13.14 -17.17 24.75
CA ALA A 318 -11.92 -17.83 24.29
C ALA A 318 -11.06 -16.85 23.45
N ARG A 319 -11.66 -16.06 22.56
CA ARG A 319 -10.94 -15.04 21.79
C ARG A 319 -10.43 -13.90 22.68
N GLN A 320 -11.26 -13.39 23.60
CA GLN A 320 -10.84 -12.38 24.58
C GLN A 320 -9.70 -12.89 25.48
N ALA A 321 -9.66 -14.17 25.80
CA ALA A 321 -8.57 -14.78 26.56
C ALA A 321 -7.23 -14.64 25.80
N VAL A 322 -7.23 -14.86 24.49
CA VAL A 322 -6.02 -14.67 23.67
C VAL A 322 -5.60 -13.21 23.68
N GLU A 323 -6.52 -12.26 23.55
CA GLU A 323 -6.24 -10.82 23.60
C GLU A 323 -5.50 -10.42 24.90
N TYR A 324 -5.96 -10.92 26.07
CA TYR A 324 -5.29 -10.68 27.35
C TYR A 324 -3.98 -11.47 27.52
N ALA A 325 -3.78 -12.57 26.78
CA ALA A 325 -2.58 -13.37 26.87
C ALA A 325 -1.40 -12.81 26.07
N ILE A 326 -1.61 -11.86 25.17
CA ILE A 326 -0.57 -11.35 24.28
C ILE A 326 0.08 -10.09 24.87
N ASP A 327 1.35 -10.22 25.29
CA ASP A 327 2.24 -9.10 25.55
C ASP A 327 2.82 -8.61 24.22
N ARG A 328 2.20 -7.59 23.68
CA ARG A 328 2.57 -7.01 22.38
C ARG A 328 3.96 -6.38 22.38
N GLN A 329 4.39 -5.84 23.53
CA GLN A 329 5.73 -5.27 23.66
C GLN A 329 6.80 -6.36 23.62
N ALA A 330 6.54 -7.53 24.22
CA ALA A 330 7.44 -8.67 24.18
C ALA A 330 7.63 -9.20 22.74
N ILE A 331 6.57 -9.19 21.92
CA ILE A 331 6.66 -9.54 20.49
C ILE A 331 7.55 -8.55 19.74
N VAL A 332 7.33 -7.25 19.94
CA VAL A 332 8.15 -6.21 19.28
C VAL A 332 9.63 -6.36 19.67
N SER A 333 9.92 -6.51 20.96
CA SER A 333 11.31 -6.56 21.45
C SER A 333 12.03 -7.87 21.13
N GLY A 334 11.28 -8.99 21.05
CA GLY A 334 11.83 -10.32 20.75
C GLY A 334 11.87 -10.59 19.24
N PRO A 335 10.86 -11.25 18.66
CA PRO A 335 10.90 -11.68 17.25
C PRO A 335 11.20 -10.55 16.25
N PHE A 336 10.74 -9.32 16.53
CA PHE A 336 10.91 -8.19 15.62
C PHE A 336 12.10 -7.28 15.94
N GLY A 337 12.97 -7.65 16.91
CA GLY A 337 14.21 -6.92 17.19
C GLY A 337 14.02 -5.42 17.54
N GLY A 338 12.86 -5.04 18.06
CA GLY A 338 12.49 -3.66 18.36
C GLY A 338 11.92 -2.87 17.18
N LEU A 339 11.81 -3.48 15.99
CA LEU A 339 11.30 -2.84 14.78
C LEU A 339 9.78 -2.90 14.70
N GLY A 340 9.11 -1.93 15.30
CA GLY A 340 7.66 -1.77 15.22
C GLY A 340 7.03 -1.11 16.43
N ARG A 341 5.72 -0.99 16.38
CA ARG A 341 4.89 -0.40 17.42
C ARG A 341 3.78 -1.38 17.81
N PRO A 342 3.56 -1.64 19.11
CA PRO A 342 2.42 -2.44 19.55
C PRO A 342 1.10 -1.82 19.13
N THR A 343 0.16 -2.63 18.65
CA THR A 343 -1.17 -2.16 18.27
C THR A 343 -2.27 -3.11 18.73
N GLN A 344 -3.47 -2.58 18.97
CA GLN A 344 -4.71 -3.32 19.15
C GLN A 344 -5.74 -2.94 18.07
N ASN A 345 -5.38 -2.00 17.19
CA ASN A 345 -6.19 -1.64 16.04
C ASN A 345 -5.88 -2.55 14.86
N PHE A 346 -6.89 -2.85 14.08
CA PHE A 346 -6.71 -3.50 12.78
C PHE A 346 -6.30 -2.48 11.72
N LEU A 347 -6.93 -1.29 11.72
CA LEU A 347 -6.52 -0.17 10.88
C LEU A 347 -5.21 0.42 11.42
N PRO A 348 -4.13 0.55 10.60
CA PRO A 348 -2.88 1.13 11.08
C PRO A 348 -2.98 2.64 11.34
N PRO A 349 -2.07 3.23 12.15
CA PRO A 349 -2.01 4.66 12.36
C PRO A 349 -1.65 5.41 11.05
N GLY A 350 -2.11 6.66 10.93
CA GLY A 350 -1.91 7.50 9.75
C GLY A 350 -3.20 7.76 8.95
N TYR A 351 -4.20 6.94 9.14
CA TYR A 351 -5.52 7.12 8.54
C TYR A 351 -6.36 8.14 9.32
N PRO A 352 -7.14 9.03 8.68
CA PRO A 352 -8.10 9.91 9.35
C PRO A 352 -9.15 9.15 10.18
N GLN A 353 -9.40 7.89 9.83
CA GLN A 353 -10.32 6.97 10.48
C GLN A 353 -9.72 6.27 11.70
N TYR A 354 -8.41 6.35 11.91
CA TYR A 354 -7.74 5.69 13.02
C TYR A 354 -8.11 6.33 14.36
N LYS A 355 -8.55 5.49 15.30
CA LYS A 355 -8.76 5.88 16.70
C LYS A 355 -8.15 4.80 17.59
N LYS A 356 -7.07 5.16 18.31
CA LYS A 356 -6.29 4.23 19.12
C LYS A 356 -7.16 3.41 20.08
N ILE A 357 -7.00 2.09 20.05
CA ILE A 357 -7.62 1.10 20.95
C ILE A 357 -6.56 0.66 21.97
N THR A 358 -6.95 0.60 23.27
CA THR A 358 -6.08 0.22 24.40
C THR A 358 -6.82 -0.58 25.46
N ASP A 359 -7.80 -1.38 25.05
CA ASP A 359 -8.74 -2.06 25.97
C ASP A 359 -8.15 -3.33 26.59
N TYR A 360 -7.18 -3.95 25.95
CA TYR A 360 -6.57 -5.20 26.40
C TYR A 360 -5.16 -4.95 26.97
N THR A 361 -5.05 -5.00 28.31
CA THR A 361 -3.75 -5.01 28.99
C THR A 361 -3.31 -6.48 29.18
N PHE A 362 -2.04 -6.79 28.97
CA PHE A 362 -1.50 -8.13 29.20
C PHE A 362 -1.80 -8.61 30.61
N ASP A 363 -2.55 -9.72 30.75
CA ASP A 363 -2.97 -10.30 32.00
C ASP A 363 -3.26 -11.80 31.84
N LEU A 364 -2.26 -12.62 32.17
CA LEU A 364 -2.37 -14.09 32.09
C LEU A 364 -3.38 -14.66 33.08
N ALA A 365 -3.60 -14.04 34.23
CA ALA A 365 -4.56 -14.52 35.22
C ALA A 365 -5.99 -14.36 34.69
N LYS A 366 -6.31 -13.19 34.16
CA LYS A 366 -7.59 -12.91 33.50
C LYS A 366 -7.78 -13.79 32.26
N ALA A 367 -6.74 -13.99 31.45
CA ALA A 367 -6.78 -14.87 30.29
C ALA A 367 -7.16 -16.30 30.68
N LYS A 368 -6.51 -16.88 31.70
CA LYS A 368 -6.85 -18.21 32.25
C LYS A 368 -8.29 -18.27 32.73
N GLN A 369 -8.73 -17.26 33.47
CA GLN A 369 -10.12 -17.18 33.95
C GLN A 369 -11.12 -17.21 32.80
N LEU A 370 -10.86 -16.46 31.72
CA LEU A 370 -11.73 -16.42 30.53
C LEU A 370 -11.74 -17.78 29.81
N VAL A 371 -10.59 -18.49 29.71
CA VAL A 371 -10.54 -19.83 29.14
C VAL A 371 -11.40 -20.82 29.96
N GLN A 372 -11.35 -20.76 31.30
CA GLN A 372 -12.22 -21.57 32.16
C GLN A 372 -13.69 -21.22 31.93
N GLN A 373 -14.04 -19.95 31.94
CA GLN A 373 -15.41 -19.48 31.73
C GLN A 373 -15.95 -19.80 30.33
N SER A 374 -15.09 -19.96 29.34
CA SER A 374 -15.48 -20.34 27.96
C SER A 374 -15.80 -21.83 27.85
N GLY A 375 -15.40 -22.66 28.86
CA GLY A 375 -15.52 -24.09 28.81
C GLY A 375 -14.56 -24.78 27.82
N THR A 376 -13.51 -24.06 27.35
CA THR A 376 -12.60 -24.55 26.32
C THR A 376 -11.22 -24.96 26.85
N ALA A 377 -11.03 -24.99 28.17
CA ALA A 377 -9.77 -25.37 28.79
C ALA A 377 -9.35 -26.81 28.37
N GLY A 378 -8.07 -26.96 28.06
CA GLY A 378 -7.51 -28.23 27.61
C GLY A 378 -7.73 -28.56 26.14
N ALA A 379 -8.45 -27.70 25.39
CA ALA A 379 -8.66 -27.93 23.97
C ALA A 379 -7.33 -27.92 23.18
N SER A 380 -7.23 -28.80 22.18
CA SER A 380 -6.15 -28.76 21.20
C SER A 380 -6.41 -27.62 20.21
N VAL A 381 -5.34 -26.90 19.85
CA VAL A 381 -5.41 -25.78 18.88
C VAL A 381 -4.33 -25.97 17.83
N ASP A 382 -4.75 -26.16 16.58
CA ASP A 382 -3.85 -26.15 15.43
C ASP A 382 -3.46 -24.72 15.09
N VAL A 383 -2.17 -24.39 15.22
CA VAL A 383 -1.58 -23.05 15.05
C VAL A 383 -0.68 -23.04 13.84
N TYR A 384 -0.99 -22.22 12.86
CA TYR A 384 -0.31 -22.14 11.57
C TYR A 384 0.62 -20.94 11.48
N GLY A 385 1.80 -21.12 10.88
CA GLY A 385 2.77 -20.04 10.64
C GLY A 385 3.73 -20.38 9.51
N THR A 386 4.51 -19.38 9.09
CA THR A 386 5.64 -19.62 8.19
C THR A 386 6.86 -20.10 8.99
N ASN A 387 7.76 -20.79 8.31
CA ASN A 387 9.02 -21.25 8.90
C ASN A 387 10.14 -20.19 8.80
N GLU A 388 9.80 -18.94 8.44
CA GLU A 388 10.72 -17.82 8.26
C GLU A 388 10.57 -16.79 9.37
N GLU A 389 11.69 -16.18 9.78
CA GLU A 389 11.67 -15.07 10.73
C GLU A 389 11.24 -13.76 10.07
N PRO A 390 10.58 -12.86 10.78
CA PRO A 390 10.21 -12.90 12.22
C PRO A 390 8.87 -13.61 12.50
N ALA A 391 8.14 -14.05 11.48
CA ALA A 391 6.83 -14.65 11.63
C ALA A 391 6.89 -15.95 12.44
N LYS A 392 7.92 -16.80 12.23
CA LYS A 392 8.15 -18.01 13.00
C LYS A 392 8.25 -17.73 14.50
N GLY A 393 9.12 -16.81 14.91
CA GLY A 393 9.27 -16.44 16.32
C GLY A 393 7.98 -15.89 16.93
N SER A 394 7.18 -15.14 16.14
CA SER A 394 5.87 -14.65 16.55
C SER A 394 4.87 -15.79 16.82
N ILE A 395 4.85 -16.80 15.96
CA ILE A 395 3.94 -17.95 16.09
C ILE A 395 4.35 -18.88 17.25
N GLU A 396 5.65 -19.08 17.46
CA GLU A 396 6.17 -19.81 18.61
C GLU A 396 5.81 -19.09 19.93
N TYR A 397 5.84 -17.76 19.94
CA TYR A 397 5.37 -16.94 21.06
C TYR A 397 3.86 -17.17 21.31
N LEU A 398 3.01 -17.10 20.27
CA LEU A 398 1.57 -17.37 20.40
C LEU A 398 1.32 -18.76 21.02
N ALA A 399 1.97 -19.81 20.51
CA ALA A 399 1.82 -21.16 21.02
C ALA A 399 2.23 -21.26 22.50
N GLY A 400 3.32 -20.60 22.89
CA GLY A 400 3.73 -20.50 24.29
C GLY A 400 2.68 -19.84 25.18
N GLN A 401 2.04 -18.77 24.72
CA GLN A 401 0.98 -18.10 25.48
C GLN A 401 -0.31 -18.93 25.55
N LEU A 402 -0.71 -19.59 24.46
CA LEU A 402 -1.84 -20.52 24.45
C LEU A 402 -1.63 -21.64 25.48
N THR A 403 -0.42 -22.20 25.57
CA THR A 403 -0.07 -23.20 26.60
C THR A 403 -0.24 -22.64 28.02
N LYS A 404 0.27 -21.41 28.26
CA LYS A 404 0.19 -20.76 29.58
C LYS A 404 -1.24 -20.51 30.03
N ILE A 405 -2.17 -20.30 29.11
CA ILE A 405 -3.59 -20.05 29.45
C ILE A 405 -4.45 -21.34 29.46
N GLY A 406 -3.86 -22.51 29.15
CA GLY A 406 -4.50 -23.81 29.34
C GLY A 406 -4.97 -24.51 28.07
N TYR A 407 -4.53 -24.08 26.88
CA TYR A 407 -4.72 -24.80 25.61
C TYR A 407 -3.56 -25.77 25.33
N LYS A 408 -3.73 -26.64 24.34
CA LYS A 408 -2.72 -27.58 23.82
C LYS A 408 -2.41 -27.24 22.35
N PRO A 409 -1.53 -26.25 22.08
CA PRO A 409 -1.22 -25.88 20.72
C PRO A 409 -0.43 -26.93 19.96
N LYS A 410 -0.73 -27.10 18.68
CA LYS A 410 0.03 -27.89 17.71
C LYS A 410 0.51 -26.96 16.61
N LEU A 411 1.82 -26.79 16.49
CA LEU A 411 2.42 -25.92 15.50
C LEU A 411 2.51 -26.60 14.13
N HIS A 412 2.09 -25.84 13.09
CA HIS A 412 2.22 -26.20 11.68
C HIS A 412 3.03 -25.08 11.00
N LEU A 413 4.35 -25.26 10.89
CA LEU A 413 5.25 -24.33 10.22
C LEU A 413 5.41 -24.74 8.75
N LEU A 414 5.05 -23.86 7.85
CA LEU A 414 5.01 -24.07 6.40
C LEU A 414 5.98 -23.12 5.69
N ALA A 415 6.46 -23.52 4.53
CA ALA A 415 7.18 -22.61 3.66
C ALA A 415 6.26 -21.45 3.20
N HIS A 416 6.81 -20.25 3.07
CA HIS A 416 6.05 -19.03 2.72
C HIS A 416 5.17 -19.23 1.48
N GLY A 417 5.71 -19.81 0.41
CA GLY A 417 5.01 -19.99 -0.86
C GLY A 417 3.75 -20.87 -0.82
N VAL A 418 3.54 -21.67 0.24
CA VAL A 418 2.33 -22.49 0.38
C VAL A 418 1.46 -22.08 1.58
N TYR A 419 1.98 -21.21 2.44
CA TYR A 419 1.34 -20.85 3.70
C TYR A 419 -0.04 -20.20 3.49
N PHE A 420 -0.10 -19.10 2.73
CA PHE A 420 -1.34 -18.33 2.54
C PHE A 420 -2.40 -19.13 1.78
N GLN A 421 -2.00 -19.97 0.83
CA GLN A 421 -2.92 -20.88 0.15
C GLN A 421 -3.51 -21.91 1.13
N THR A 422 -2.72 -22.37 2.08
CA THR A 422 -3.15 -23.36 3.10
C THR A 422 -4.15 -22.75 4.06
N ILE A 423 -3.86 -21.59 4.67
CA ILE A 423 -4.78 -20.95 5.63
C ILE A 423 -6.01 -20.35 4.95
N GLY A 424 -5.90 -19.93 3.67
CA GLY A 424 -6.99 -19.45 2.85
C GLY A 424 -7.90 -20.54 2.28
N ASN A 425 -7.60 -21.82 2.53
CA ASN A 425 -8.44 -22.94 2.13
C ASN A 425 -9.31 -23.39 3.31
N GLN A 426 -10.63 -23.26 3.20
CA GLN A 426 -11.60 -23.64 4.24
C GLN A 426 -11.50 -25.12 4.66
N ALA A 427 -11.06 -26.01 3.75
CA ALA A 427 -10.88 -27.42 4.04
C ALA A 427 -9.75 -27.67 5.05
N THR A 428 -8.79 -26.77 5.19
CA THR A 428 -7.70 -26.85 6.19
C THR A 428 -8.23 -26.75 7.61
N LYS A 429 -9.31 -26.00 7.83
CA LYS A 429 -9.88 -25.72 9.16
C LYS A 429 -8.86 -25.16 10.14
N ALA A 430 -7.96 -24.28 9.66
CA ALA A 430 -6.97 -23.63 10.51
C ALA A 430 -7.68 -22.91 11.67
N GLN A 431 -7.24 -23.19 12.93
CA GLN A 431 -7.90 -22.62 14.10
C GLN A 431 -7.31 -21.28 14.52
N ALA A 432 -5.99 -21.15 14.43
CA ALA A 432 -5.27 -19.90 14.68
C ALA A 432 -4.00 -19.85 13.83
N GLY A 433 -3.48 -18.66 13.62
CA GLY A 433 -2.22 -18.49 12.94
C GLY A 433 -1.83 -17.01 12.80
N HIS A 434 -0.66 -16.79 12.22
CA HIS A 434 -0.16 -15.48 11.90
C HIS A 434 -0.67 -15.05 10.51
N THR A 435 -0.91 -13.76 10.36
CA THR A 435 -1.02 -13.11 9.05
C THR A 435 -0.69 -11.63 9.18
N ASP A 436 -0.48 -10.99 8.07
CA ASP A 436 -0.20 -9.55 7.99
C ASP A 436 -0.88 -8.98 6.75
N TRP A 437 -1.06 -7.67 6.74
CA TRP A 437 -1.49 -6.93 5.59
C TRP A 437 -0.69 -5.64 5.46
N TYR A 438 -0.27 -5.37 4.26
CA TYR A 438 0.25 -4.08 3.82
C TYR A 438 -0.79 -3.47 2.91
N GLN A 439 -1.08 -2.18 3.06
CA GLN A 439 -2.12 -1.55 2.27
C GLN A 439 -1.82 -1.62 0.76
N ASP A 440 -2.85 -1.89 -0.03
CA ASP A 440 -2.83 -1.68 -1.47
C ASP A 440 -3.12 -0.21 -1.79
N TYR A 441 -4.07 0.39 -1.07
CA TYR A 441 -4.42 1.80 -1.19
C TYR A 441 -4.92 2.38 0.16
N PRO A 442 -4.79 3.70 0.40
CA PRO A 442 -5.04 4.29 1.72
C PRO A 442 -6.54 4.53 1.99
N HIS A 443 -7.34 3.46 2.02
CA HIS A 443 -8.76 3.49 2.35
C HIS A 443 -9.14 2.35 3.30
N PRO A 444 -10.07 2.54 4.28
CA PRO A 444 -10.48 1.47 5.20
C PRO A 444 -11.11 0.23 4.55
N LEU A 445 -11.64 0.32 3.34
CA LEU A 445 -12.15 -0.83 2.58
C LEU A 445 -11.07 -1.84 2.26
N ASP A 446 -9.85 -1.41 1.98
CA ASP A 446 -8.68 -2.27 1.78
C ASP A 446 -8.40 -3.19 2.99
N TRP A 447 -8.84 -2.78 4.16
CA TRP A 447 -8.68 -3.51 5.42
C TRP A 447 -9.92 -4.32 5.80
N PHE A 448 -11.05 -3.63 5.97
CA PHE A 448 -12.22 -4.26 6.56
C PHE A 448 -13.06 -5.04 5.56
N ASP A 449 -13.21 -4.56 4.31
CA ASP A 449 -13.96 -5.29 3.29
C ASP A 449 -13.17 -6.52 2.79
N VAL A 450 -11.88 -6.36 2.51
CA VAL A 450 -11.03 -7.43 1.97
C VAL A 450 -10.78 -8.53 2.99
N LEU A 451 -10.53 -8.17 4.27
CA LEU A 451 -9.96 -9.10 5.25
C LEU A 451 -10.94 -9.57 6.32
N LEU A 452 -11.96 -8.78 6.67
CA LEU A 452 -12.82 -9.05 7.82
C LEU A 452 -14.33 -9.02 7.51
N ASN A 453 -14.75 -8.74 6.28
CA ASN A 453 -16.15 -8.80 5.87
C ASN A 453 -16.57 -10.25 5.62
N GLY A 454 -17.58 -10.73 6.35
CA GLY A 454 -18.12 -12.08 6.21
C GLY A 454 -18.69 -12.38 4.82
N ASN A 455 -19.12 -11.37 4.07
CA ASN A 455 -19.64 -11.51 2.70
C ASN A 455 -18.53 -11.82 1.67
N ARG A 456 -17.24 -11.69 2.05
CA ARG A 456 -16.07 -11.97 1.19
C ARG A 456 -15.48 -13.36 1.39
N ILE A 457 -15.97 -14.15 2.34
CA ILE A 457 -15.46 -15.50 2.62
C ILE A 457 -15.67 -16.40 1.40
N THR A 458 -14.57 -16.99 0.93
CA THR A 458 -14.53 -17.96 -0.18
C THR A 458 -14.03 -19.32 0.30
N GLN A 459 -14.22 -20.37 -0.50
CA GLN A 459 -13.77 -21.73 -0.14
C GLN A 459 -12.26 -21.90 -0.27
N THR A 460 -11.66 -21.23 -1.25
CA THR A 460 -10.21 -21.18 -1.49
C THR A 460 -9.79 -19.74 -1.73
N HIS A 461 -8.50 -19.42 -1.56
CA HIS A 461 -7.97 -18.06 -1.68
C HIS A 461 -8.71 -17.04 -0.80
N ASN A 462 -9.09 -17.48 0.40
CA ASN A 462 -9.86 -16.68 1.34
C ASN A 462 -8.91 -15.77 2.16
N ASN A 463 -9.02 -14.46 1.96
CA ASN A 463 -8.25 -13.46 2.70
C ASN A 463 -8.76 -13.25 4.14
N ASN A 464 -9.87 -13.90 4.53
CA ASN A 464 -10.42 -13.90 5.88
C ASN A 464 -10.24 -15.29 6.53
N PRO A 465 -9.00 -15.74 6.85
CA PRO A 465 -8.74 -17.08 7.40
C PRO A 465 -9.39 -17.27 8.78
N GLY A 466 -9.63 -16.18 9.51
CA GLY A 466 -10.37 -16.18 10.77
C GLY A 466 -11.86 -16.43 10.63
N ASN A 467 -12.41 -16.52 9.43
CA ASN A 467 -13.83 -16.65 9.17
C ASN A 467 -14.67 -15.63 9.96
N VAL A 468 -14.19 -14.40 10.04
CA VAL A 468 -14.91 -13.30 10.67
C VAL A 468 -16.19 -13.05 9.89
N ASN A 469 -17.34 -13.13 10.56
CA ASN A 469 -18.65 -12.92 9.98
C ASN A 469 -19.57 -12.37 11.08
N VAL A 470 -19.54 -11.04 11.23
CA VAL A 470 -20.33 -10.31 12.22
C VAL A 470 -21.36 -9.49 11.46
N LYS A 471 -22.57 -10.03 11.31
CA LYS A 471 -23.59 -9.50 10.41
C LYS A 471 -23.88 -7.99 10.58
N SER A 472 -23.87 -7.48 11.83
CA SER A 472 -24.06 -6.04 12.09
C SER A 472 -22.91 -5.18 11.55
N VAL A 473 -21.67 -5.69 11.64
CA VAL A 473 -20.47 -5.00 11.15
C VAL A 473 -20.36 -5.17 9.63
N ASP A 474 -20.64 -6.35 9.10
CA ASP A 474 -20.67 -6.60 7.66
C ASP A 474 -21.67 -5.65 6.96
N ASN A 475 -22.85 -5.46 7.53
CA ASN A 475 -23.85 -4.52 7.00
C ASN A 475 -23.36 -3.06 7.06
N GLU A 476 -22.61 -2.69 8.11
CA GLU A 476 -22.04 -1.35 8.21
C GLU A 476 -20.92 -1.12 7.19
N ILE A 477 -20.07 -2.12 6.96
CA ILE A 477 -19.05 -2.08 5.90
C ILE A 477 -19.72 -1.91 4.53
N GLU A 478 -20.75 -2.70 4.22
CA GLU A 478 -21.51 -2.61 2.95
C GLU A 478 -22.24 -1.26 2.78
N ALA A 479 -22.65 -0.62 3.88
CA ALA A 479 -23.22 0.72 3.84
C ALA A 479 -22.15 1.78 3.59
N LEU A 480 -20.99 1.66 4.25
CA LEU A 480 -19.85 2.58 4.11
C LEU A 480 -19.17 2.46 2.73
N LYS A 481 -19.19 1.28 2.14
CA LYS A 481 -18.69 1.02 0.78
C LYS A 481 -19.34 1.92 -0.28
N LYS A 482 -20.58 2.30 -0.06
CA LYS A 482 -21.36 3.15 -0.98
C LYS A 482 -21.14 4.66 -0.77
N VAL A 483 -20.31 5.04 0.21
CA VAL A 483 -20.07 6.44 0.56
C VAL A 483 -18.82 6.93 -0.13
N THR A 484 -18.98 7.89 -1.02
CA THR A 484 -17.88 8.52 -1.78
C THR A 484 -17.25 9.71 -1.06
N ASP A 485 -17.98 10.35 -0.13
CA ASP A 485 -17.53 11.52 0.59
C ASP A 485 -16.96 11.15 1.97
N ILE A 486 -15.68 11.43 2.19
CA ILE A 486 -15.00 11.18 3.47
C ILE A 486 -15.19 12.39 4.39
N THR A 487 -16.23 12.34 5.22
CA THR A 487 -16.51 13.35 6.25
C THR A 487 -16.03 12.90 7.65
N PRO A 488 -15.91 13.82 8.63
CA PRO A 488 -15.62 13.41 10.02
C PRO A 488 -16.62 12.39 10.58
N ALA A 489 -17.89 12.46 10.18
CA ALA A 489 -18.91 11.49 10.57
C ALA A 489 -18.65 10.11 9.97
N VAL A 490 -18.25 10.03 8.70
CA VAL A 490 -17.87 8.78 8.04
C VAL A 490 -16.60 8.21 8.68
N ASN A 491 -15.60 9.05 8.99
CA ASN A 491 -14.40 8.62 9.70
C ASN A 491 -14.72 7.99 11.06
N ALA A 492 -15.66 8.59 11.82
CA ALA A 492 -16.09 8.05 13.10
C ALA A 492 -16.79 6.69 12.97
N ARG A 493 -17.54 6.45 11.91
CA ARG A 493 -18.17 5.15 11.61
C ARG A 493 -17.11 4.07 11.34
N TRP A 494 -16.09 4.35 10.54
CA TRP A 494 -14.97 3.45 10.33
C TRP A 494 -14.19 3.15 11.61
N ALA A 495 -13.91 4.17 12.43
CA ALA A 495 -13.29 3.95 13.74
C ALA A 495 -14.14 3.04 14.65
N LYS A 496 -15.49 3.12 14.53
CA LYS A 496 -16.39 2.21 15.23
C LYS A 496 -16.33 0.78 14.69
N VAL A 497 -16.23 0.60 13.38
CA VAL A 497 -16.02 -0.72 12.75
C VAL A 497 -14.78 -1.40 13.32
N ASP A 498 -13.63 -0.70 13.36
CA ASP A 498 -12.39 -1.22 13.95
C ASP A 498 -12.59 -1.61 15.41
N ARG A 499 -13.17 -0.71 16.22
CA ARG A 499 -13.42 -0.97 17.63
C ARG A 499 -14.38 -2.15 17.87
N ASP A 500 -15.46 -2.23 17.10
CA ASP A 500 -16.42 -3.33 17.25
C ASP A 500 -15.77 -4.68 16.94
N LEU A 501 -15.04 -4.77 15.85
CA LEU A 501 -14.33 -6.00 15.47
C LEU A 501 -13.27 -6.40 16.50
N MET A 502 -12.45 -5.44 16.95
CA MET A 502 -11.32 -5.73 17.84
C MET A 502 -11.74 -5.88 19.31
N VAL A 503 -12.68 -5.08 19.80
CA VAL A 503 -13.02 -5.03 21.24
C VAL A 503 -14.32 -5.77 21.54
N THR A 504 -15.40 -5.41 20.84
CA THR A 504 -16.73 -5.99 21.13
C THR A 504 -16.79 -7.46 20.76
N TYR A 505 -16.25 -7.79 19.59
CA TYR A 505 -16.27 -9.16 19.06
C TYR A 505 -14.94 -9.91 19.17
N ALA A 506 -13.83 -9.21 19.45
CA ALA A 506 -12.48 -9.78 19.58
C ALA A 506 -12.18 -10.79 18.45
N THR A 507 -12.38 -10.38 17.21
CA THR A 507 -12.39 -11.29 16.05
C THR A 507 -11.00 -11.76 15.64
N THR A 508 -10.01 -10.89 15.81
CA THR A 508 -8.59 -11.12 15.51
C THR A 508 -7.75 -10.47 16.61
N VAL A 509 -6.45 -10.74 16.65
CA VAL A 509 -5.52 -10.18 17.63
C VAL A 509 -4.42 -9.39 16.92
N PRO A 510 -4.64 -8.10 16.60
CA PRO A 510 -3.56 -7.24 16.11
C PRO A 510 -2.49 -7.08 17.18
N TYR A 511 -1.22 -7.18 16.77
CA TYR A 511 -0.14 -7.08 17.74
C TYR A 511 0.96 -6.07 17.36
N LEU A 512 1.14 -5.80 16.07
CA LEU A 512 2.27 -4.99 15.59
C LEU A 512 1.91 -4.19 14.34
N ASN A 513 2.34 -2.92 14.30
CA ASN A 513 2.63 -2.22 13.06
C ASN A 513 4.14 -2.23 12.87
N ARG A 514 4.64 -2.99 11.90
CA ARG A 514 6.06 -3.20 11.66
C ARG A 514 6.71 -1.93 11.14
N SER A 515 7.87 -1.59 11.71
CA SER A 515 8.75 -0.55 11.19
C SER A 515 9.83 -1.17 10.31
N SER A 516 10.28 -0.38 9.36
CA SER A 516 11.30 -0.72 8.39
C SER A 516 12.41 0.32 8.38
N THR A 517 13.49 0.05 7.68
CA THR A 517 14.63 0.94 7.57
C THR A 517 14.90 1.30 6.12
N ASP A 518 15.19 2.58 5.85
CA ASP A 518 15.85 3.03 4.62
C ASP A 518 17.30 3.35 4.95
N PHE A 519 18.23 2.85 4.15
CA PHE A 519 19.66 3.08 4.38
C PHE A 519 20.34 3.66 3.13
N PHE A 520 21.11 4.74 3.35
CA PHE A 520 21.64 5.57 2.27
C PHE A 520 23.17 5.71 2.34
N SER A 521 23.79 5.96 1.19
CA SER A 521 25.20 6.35 1.13
C SER A 521 25.42 7.78 1.62
N THR A 522 26.66 8.11 1.99
CA THR A 522 27.07 9.47 2.38
C THR A 522 26.90 10.52 1.28
N LYS A 523 26.71 10.11 0.04
CA LYS A 523 26.47 10.99 -1.11
C LYS A 523 25.05 11.58 -1.12
N MET A 524 24.10 10.88 -0.50
CA MET A 524 22.72 11.34 -0.46
C MET A 524 22.56 12.44 0.60
N ASP A 525 21.81 13.47 0.25
CA ASP A 525 21.44 14.53 1.17
C ASP A 525 20.11 14.19 1.84
N MET A 526 20.15 13.83 3.11
CA MET A 526 18.97 13.42 3.87
C MET A 526 18.00 14.57 4.19
N SER A 527 18.33 15.82 3.86
CA SER A 527 17.38 16.93 3.94
C SER A 527 16.25 16.83 2.90
N CYS A 528 16.50 16.09 1.79
CA CYS A 528 15.53 15.80 0.74
C CYS A 528 14.79 14.48 0.94
N TYR A 529 14.98 13.80 2.08
CA TYR A 529 14.28 12.54 2.33
C TYR A 529 12.76 12.79 2.40
N SER A 530 12.02 12.16 1.50
CA SER A 530 10.56 12.21 1.44
C SER A 530 10.01 10.79 1.52
N PHE A 531 9.14 10.54 2.48
CA PHE A 531 8.48 9.27 2.70
C PHE A 531 6.99 9.48 2.90
N SER A 532 6.18 8.68 2.23
CA SER A 532 4.75 8.55 2.51
C SER A 532 4.36 7.08 2.63
N VAL A 533 3.21 6.82 3.23
CA VAL A 533 2.69 5.44 3.38
C VAL A 533 2.25 4.81 2.07
N VAL A 534 2.18 5.59 0.99
CA VAL A 534 1.81 5.12 -0.35
C VAL A 534 3.03 5.03 -1.24
N LEU A 535 3.79 6.14 -1.39
CA LEU A 535 4.92 6.19 -2.32
C LEU A 535 6.22 5.61 -1.73
N TYR A 536 6.22 5.27 -0.43
CA TYR A 536 7.42 4.87 0.31
C TYR A 536 8.50 5.95 0.26
N TRP A 537 9.77 5.62 0.07
CA TRP A 537 10.78 6.61 -0.24
C TRP A 537 10.56 7.16 -1.65
N ASP A 538 10.25 8.44 -1.72
CA ASP A 538 10.02 9.15 -2.97
C ASP A 538 11.36 9.53 -3.60
N TRP A 539 11.95 8.58 -4.33
CA TRP A 539 13.29 8.73 -4.91
C TRP A 539 13.40 9.84 -5.96
N GLY A 540 12.31 10.20 -6.61
CA GLY A 540 12.29 11.31 -7.55
C GLY A 540 12.45 12.68 -6.89
N LEU A 541 12.17 12.80 -5.59
CA LEU A 541 12.41 14.00 -4.80
C LEU A 541 13.79 14.01 -4.11
N SER A 542 14.60 12.97 -4.28
CA SER A 542 15.90 12.84 -3.64
C SER A 542 16.93 13.84 -4.16
N CYS A 543 17.99 14.08 -3.40
CA CYS A 543 19.10 14.94 -3.81
C CYS A 543 20.45 14.36 -3.36
N GLN A 544 21.52 14.75 -4.06
CA GLN A 544 22.91 14.47 -3.68
C GLN A 544 23.58 15.73 -3.16
N LYS A 545 24.57 15.51 -2.23
CA LYS A 545 25.41 16.58 -1.64
C LYS A 545 26.29 17.23 -2.67
#